data_efedbd309d3fda3d7f1ba395c33ffd9f
#
_entry.id   efedbd309d3fda3d7f1ba395c33ffd9f
#
_cell.length_a   1.000
_cell.length_b   1.000
_cell.length_c   1.000
_cell.angle_alpha   90.00
_cell.angle_beta   90.00
_cell.angle_gamma   90.00
#
_symmetry.space_group_name_H-M   'P 1'
#
loop_
_entity.id
_entity.type
_entity.pdbx_description
1 polymer ?
#
loop_
_entity_poly.entity_id
_entity_poly.type
_entity_poly.pdbx_seq_one_letter_code
_entity_poly.pdbx_strand_id
1 'polypeptide(L)'
;MVNGPEDVALSWEAVDWRHHKDNVRRLRQRIFTAAQDGDLATVRNLQRLMLRSWSNTLISVRQATQRNAGRKTAGIDGEVALTSPARMELAVQVHRDASSWQPRPVKRVYIPKGGNRAKLRPLGIPVIADRCHQGRVRAALEPEWEARFEPKSYGFRPGRSCHDAIQAIYTVCRGRGAKRVWALDADLAAAFDKIDHSRLLESLGSFPARDLIRDWLKAGVFEAGKGFAPTDEGTPQGGVISPLLLNIAMHGLEEAAGVRYINSGNHAGQTKADSPVLIRYADDLVALCHTQWQAEQVKAKLAEWLAPRGLTFNEEKPG
;
A
#
# COMPACT_ATOMS: atom_id res chain seq x y z
N MET A 1 21.54 -19.99 2.07
CA MET A 1 20.78 -20.70 3.11
C MET A 1 19.76 -19.75 3.70
N VAL A 2 18.53 -20.15 3.80
CA VAL A 2 17.50 -19.40 4.53
C VAL A 2 17.70 -19.80 6.00
N ASN A 3 18.35 -18.94 6.77
CA ASN A 3 18.62 -19.22 8.18
C ASN A 3 17.30 -19.32 8.93
N GLY A 4 17.01 -20.51 9.48
CA GLY A 4 15.88 -20.73 10.38
C GLY A 4 16.19 -20.25 11.80
N PRO A 5 15.20 -20.32 12.72
CA PRO A 5 15.40 -19.97 14.12
C PRO A 5 16.36 -20.87 14.88
N GLU A 6 16.75 -22.00 14.30
CA GLU A 6 17.63 -23.01 14.92
C GLU A 6 19.09 -22.53 15.09
N ASP A 7 19.54 -21.54 14.32
CA ASP A 7 20.90 -21.02 14.30
C ASP A 7 21.07 -19.68 15.08
N VAL A 8 20.04 -19.19 15.76
CA VAL A 8 20.05 -17.85 16.36
C VAL A 8 19.98 -17.94 17.88
N ALA A 9 20.91 -17.25 18.55
CA ALA A 9 20.75 -16.96 19.98
C ALA A 9 19.35 -16.40 20.21
N LEU A 10 18.54 -17.08 21.04
CA LEU A 10 17.12 -16.80 21.28
C LEU A 10 16.88 -15.50 22.07
N SER A 11 17.82 -14.56 22.02
CA SER A 11 17.72 -13.25 22.67
C SER A 11 17.50 -12.14 21.65
N TRP A 12 16.42 -11.38 21.83
CA TRP A 12 16.09 -10.23 21.02
C TRP A 12 17.16 -9.13 21.03
N GLU A 13 17.86 -8.99 22.16
CA GLU A 13 18.94 -8.03 22.37
C GLU A 13 20.18 -8.38 21.55
N ALA A 14 20.47 -9.68 21.39
CA ALA A 14 21.62 -10.18 20.65
C ALA A 14 21.46 -10.16 19.13
N VAL A 15 20.28 -9.78 18.62
CA VAL A 15 20.02 -9.75 17.17
C VAL A 15 20.87 -8.69 16.47
N ASP A 16 21.67 -9.08 15.50
CA ASP A 16 22.36 -8.13 14.59
C ASP A 16 21.37 -7.50 13.61
N TRP A 17 20.76 -6.41 14.04
CA TRP A 17 19.78 -5.67 13.26
C TRP A 17 20.31 -5.07 11.96
N ARG A 18 21.61 -4.78 11.89
CA ARG A 18 22.26 -4.25 10.69
C ARG A 18 22.29 -5.33 9.62
N HIS A 19 22.79 -6.51 9.98
CA HIS A 19 22.82 -7.67 9.10
C HIS A 19 21.44 -8.00 8.52
N HIS A 20 20.40 -8.10 9.36
CA HIS A 20 19.05 -8.44 8.91
C HIS A 20 18.44 -7.36 8.03
N LYS A 21 18.66 -6.08 8.31
CA LYS A 21 18.21 -4.98 7.44
C LYS A 21 18.90 -5.03 6.07
N ASP A 22 20.20 -5.30 6.03
CA ASP A 22 20.95 -5.37 4.79
C ASP A 22 20.53 -6.56 3.94
N ASN A 23 20.18 -7.70 4.54
CA ASN A 23 19.63 -8.85 3.85
C ASN A 23 18.28 -8.51 3.19
N VAL A 24 17.35 -7.92 3.95
CA VAL A 24 16.04 -7.50 3.42
C VAL A 24 16.22 -6.46 2.33
N ARG A 25 17.09 -5.46 2.52
CA ARG A 25 17.35 -4.41 1.52
C ARG A 25 17.87 -5.00 0.22
N ARG A 26 18.84 -5.92 0.28
CA ARG A 26 19.39 -6.59 -0.91
C ARG A 26 18.35 -7.40 -1.67
N LEU A 27 17.48 -8.14 -0.97
CA LEU A 27 16.39 -8.88 -1.63
C LEU A 27 15.39 -7.95 -2.27
N ARG A 28 14.99 -6.86 -1.58
CA ARG A 28 14.09 -5.84 -2.13
C ARG A 28 14.67 -5.22 -3.40
N GLN A 29 15.95 -4.86 -3.40
CA GLN A 29 16.61 -4.30 -4.58
C GLN A 29 16.62 -5.29 -5.76
N ARG A 30 16.89 -6.56 -5.50
CA ARG A 30 16.88 -7.60 -6.54
C ARG A 30 15.49 -7.81 -7.12
N ILE A 31 14.44 -7.81 -6.28
CA ILE A 31 13.04 -7.89 -6.75
C ILE A 31 12.73 -6.68 -7.64
N PHE A 32 13.11 -5.49 -7.21
CA PHE A 32 12.87 -4.24 -7.95
C PHE A 32 13.57 -4.27 -9.33
N THR A 33 14.86 -4.62 -9.38
CA THR A 33 15.62 -4.69 -10.64
C THR A 33 15.01 -5.75 -11.57
N ALA A 34 14.74 -6.97 -11.09
CA ALA A 34 14.10 -8.00 -11.92
C ALA A 34 12.71 -7.56 -12.45
N ALA A 35 11.96 -6.79 -11.65
CA ALA A 35 10.67 -6.23 -12.09
C ALA A 35 10.84 -5.16 -13.17
N GLN A 36 11.86 -4.30 -13.07
CA GLN A 36 12.20 -3.32 -14.14
C GLN A 36 12.62 -4.02 -15.43
N ASP A 37 13.33 -5.12 -15.34
CA ASP A 37 13.78 -5.92 -16.49
C ASP A 37 12.65 -6.79 -17.10
N GLY A 38 11.47 -6.82 -16.46
CA GLY A 38 10.32 -7.64 -16.89
C GLY A 38 10.48 -9.13 -16.63
N ASP A 39 11.51 -9.56 -15.87
CA ASP A 39 11.75 -10.97 -15.52
C ASP A 39 10.83 -11.42 -14.36
N LEU A 40 9.58 -11.69 -14.70
CA LEU A 40 8.58 -12.12 -13.74
C LEU A 40 8.91 -13.45 -13.05
N ALA A 41 9.65 -14.35 -13.71
CA ALA A 41 10.04 -15.64 -13.13
C ALA A 41 11.01 -15.41 -11.95
N THR A 42 12.04 -14.58 -12.17
CA THR A 42 12.99 -14.18 -11.12
C THR A 42 12.29 -13.39 -10.02
N VAL A 43 11.36 -12.46 -10.34
CA VAL A 43 10.56 -11.75 -9.34
C VAL A 43 9.84 -12.73 -8.43
N ARG A 44 9.10 -13.72 -8.96
CA ARG A 44 8.35 -14.70 -8.16
C ARG A 44 9.27 -15.57 -7.29
N ASN A 45 10.44 -15.96 -7.80
CA ASN A 45 11.43 -16.72 -7.02
C ASN A 45 12.00 -15.90 -5.86
N LEU A 46 12.36 -14.64 -6.09
CA LEU A 46 12.87 -13.75 -5.06
C LEU A 46 11.80 -13.39 -4.01
N GLN A 47 10.54 -13.25 -4.44
CA GLN A 47 9.41 -13.05 -3.53
C GLN A 47 9.20 -14.25 -2.60
N ARG A 48 9.26 -15.49 -3.12
CA ARG A 48 9.22 -16.71 -2.29
C ARG A 48 10.38 -16.74 -1.30
N LEU A 49 11.59 -16.37 -1.73
CA LEU A 49 12.76 -16.27 -0.85
C LEU A 49 12.55 -15.22 0.25
N MET A 50 12.02 -14.03 -0.09
CA MET A 50 11.71 -12.99 0.88
C MET A 50 10.67 -13.46 1.91
N LEU A 51 9.60 -14.14 1.48
CA LEU A 51 8.55 -14.66 2.35
C LEU A 51 9.05 -15.76 3.31
N ARG A 52 10.10 -16.50 2.95
CA ARG A 52 10.75 -17.51 3.80
C ARG A 52 11.90 -16.97 4.65
N SER A 53 12.28 -15.71 4.45
CA SER A 53 13.44 -15.12 5.10
C SER A 53 13.21 -14.86 6.59
N TRP A 54 14.06 -15.41 7.45
CA TRP A 54 14.10 -15.08 8.87
C TRP A 54 14.39 -13.60 9.10
N SER A 55 15.29 -13.00 8.32
CA SER A 55 15.57 -11.57 8.37
C SER A 55 14.32 -10.72 8.12
N ASN A 56 13.48 -11.11 7.16
CA ASN A 56 12.22 -10.43 6.88
C ASN A 56 11.24 -10.56 8.06
N THR A 57 11.17 -11.75 8.68
CA THR A 57 10.35 -11.96 9.88
C THR A 57 10.78 -11.05 11.04
N LEU A 58 12.07 -11.05 11.39
CA LEU A 58 12.61 -10.21 12.46
C LEU A 58 12.36 -8.72 12.24
N ILE A 59 12.61 -8.22 11.02
CA ILE A 59 12.37 -6.81 10.69
C ILE A 59 10.89 -6.46 10.78
N SER A 60 9.99 -7.34 10.33
CA SER A 60 8.54 -7.13 10.37
C SER A 60 8.02 -7.13 11.81
N VAL A 61 8.46 -8.07 12.64
CA VAL A 61 8.11 -8.09 14.07
C VAL A 61 8.63 -6.85 14.78
N ARG A 62 9.90 -6.46 14.53
CA ARG A 62 10.46 -5.24 15.09
C ARG A 62 9.67 -3.99 14.71
N GLN A 63 9.23 -3.90 13.46
CA GLN A 63 8.42 -2.78 12.99
C GLN A 63 7.08 -2.73 13.71
N ALA A 64 6.38 -3.85 13.83
CA ALA A 64 5.06 -3.93 14.44
C ALA A 64 5.08 -3.71 15.97
N THR A 65 6.08 -4.27 16.67
CA THR A 65 6.09 -4.35 18.14
C THR A 65 6.99 -3.33 18.84
N GLN A 66 7.91 -2.69 18.11
CA GLN A 66 8.89 -1.78 18.72
C GLN A 66 8.86 -0.37 18.10
N ARG A 67 8.70 -0.25 16.77
CA ARG A 67 8.79 1.03 16.06
C ARG A 67 7.46 1.69 15.78
N ASN A 68 6.41 0.90 15.53
CA ASN A 68 5.08 1.42 15.22
C ASN A 68 4.47 2.14 16.42
N ALA A 69 3.85 3.29 16.22
CA ALA A 69 3.14 4.03 17.26
C ALA A 69 2.02 3.18 17.91
N GLY A 70 1.33 2.36 17.11
CA GLY A 70 0.26 1.46 17.54
C GLY A 70 0.73 0.16 18.22
N ARG A 71 2.02 0.02 18.58
CA ARG A 71 2.59 -1.20 19.18
C ARG A 71 1.92 -1.65 20.49
N LYS A 72 1.32 -0.71 21.22
CA LYS A 72 0.60 -0.96 22.49
C LYS A 72 -0.88 -1.26 22.29
N THR A 73 -1.40 -1.13 21.07
CA THR A 73 -2.82 -1.32 20.78
C THR A 73 -3.05 -2.75 20.32
N ALA A 74 -3.77 -3.52 21.12
CA ALA A 74 -4.13 -4.90 20.82
C ALA A 74 -5.23 -5.00 19.75
N GLY A 75 -5.25 -6.11 19.01
CA GLY A 75 -6.37 -6.51 18.14
C GLY A 75 -7.54 -7.09 18.96
N ILE A 76 -8.29 -7.99 18.32
CA ILE A 76 -9.44 -8.68 18.98
C ILE A 76 -9.00 -9.69 20.04
N ASP A 77 -7.77 -10.20 19.94
CA ASP A 77 -7.18 -11.19 20.85
C ASP A 77 -6.66 -10.57 22.15
N GLY A 78 -6.55 -9.26 22.25
CA GLY A 78 -5.97 -8.58 23.40
C GLY A 78 -4.44 -8.66 23.49
N GLU A 79 -3.77 -9.29 22.52
CA GLU A 79 -2.34 -9.58 22.59
C GLU A 79 -1.46 -8.42 22.11
N VAL A 80 -0.32 -8.25 22.79
CA VAL A 80 0.77 -7.35 22.43
C VAL A 80 2.11 -7.98 22.81
N ALA A 81 3.20 -7.60 22.11
CA ALA A 81 4.56 -8.07 22.39
C ALA A 81 5.47 -6.88 22.73
N LEU A 82 5.51 -6.49 24.01
CA LEU A 82 6.21 -5.28 24.45
C LEU A 82 7.59 -5.56 25.06
N THR A 83 7.82 -6.78 25.54
CA THR A 83 9.13 -7.19 26.11
C THR A 83 9.97 -7.92 25.07
N SER A 84 11.28 -7.97 25.29
CA SER A 84 12.20 -8.68 24.40
C SER A 84 11.90 -10.17 24.26
N PRO A 85 11.64 -10.92 25.33
CA PRO A 85 11.23 -12.32 25.23
C PRO A 85 9.96 -12.49 24.39
N ALA A 86 8.89 -11.70 24.67
CA ALA A 86 7.63 -11.79 23.93
C ALA A 86 7.80 -11.45 22.43
N ARG A 87 8.71 -10.54 22.08
CA ARG A 87 9.02 -10.24 20.66
C ARG A 87 9.71 -11.40 19.98
N MET A 88 10.66 -12.06 20.66
CA MET A 88 11.36 -13.21 20.08
C MET A 88 10.41 -14.39 19.92
N GLU A 89 9.58 -14.68 20.91
CA GLU A 89 8.55 -15.72 20.86
C GLU A 89 7.59 -15.47 19.68
N LEU A 90 7.07 -14.24 19.55
CA LEU A 90 6.24 -13.85 18.41
C LEU A 90 6.99 -14.01 17.08
N ALA A 91 8.29 -13.70 17.00
CA ALA A 91 9.06 -13.86 15.78
C ALA A 91 9.19 -15.32 15.37
N VAL A 92 9.46 -16.22 16.33
CA VAL A 92 9.51 -17.67 16.08
C VAL A 92 8.15 -18.18 15.64
N GLN A 93 7.07 -17.79 16.32
CA GLN A 93 5.71 -18.17 15.96
C GLN A 93 5.36 -17.70 14.54
N VAL A 94 5.52 -16.40 14.21
CA VAL A 94 5.24 -15.81 12.89
C VAL A 94 6.07 -16.46 11.78
N HIS A 95 7.30 -16.89 12.08
CA HIS A 95 8.13 -17.58 11.10
C HIS A 95 7.65 -19.01 10.84
N ARG A 96 7.37 -19.77 11.91
CA ARG A 96 6.90 -21.14 11.84
C ARG A 96 5.54 -21.26 11.16
N ASP A 97 4.60 -20.37 11.53
CA ASP A 97 3.21 -20.44 11.07
C ASP A 97 2.99 -19.71 9.73
N ALA A 98 4.07 -19.27 9.07
CA ALA A 98 4.02 -18.41 7.88
C ALA A 98 3.22 -18.99 6.70
N SER A 99 3.21 -20.30 6.52
CA SER A 99 2.51 -20.99 5.42
C SER A 99 1.10 -21.44 5.77
N SER A 100 0.78 -21.52 7.07
CA SER A 100 -0.51 -22.03 7.58
C SER A 100 -1.31 -20.97 8.32
N TRP A 101 -0.82 -19.72 8.36
CA TRP A 101 -1.47 -18.64 9.07
C TRP A 101 -2.87 -18.36 8.56
N GLN A 102 -3.82 -18.30 9.48
CA GLN A 102 -5.20 -17.91 9.21
C GLN A 102 -5.45 -16.49 9.76
N PRO A 103 -5.79 -15.51 8.91
CA PRO A 103 -6.12 -14.16 9.31
C PRO A 103 -7.27 -14.11 10.31
N ARG A 104 -7.18 -13.16 11.24
CA ARG A 104 -8.26 -12.90 12.20
C ARG A 104 -9.02 -11.62 11.86
N PRO A 105 -10.29 -11.50 12.23
CA PRO A 105 -11.06 -10.27 12.03
C PRO A 105 -10.36 -9.06 12.64
N VAL A 106 -10.48 -7.91 12.00
CA VAL A 106 -9.93 -6.66 12.56
C VAL A 106 -10.88 -6.09 13.61
N LYS A 107 -10.31 -5.52 14.68
CA LYS A 107 -11.07 -4.78 15.68
C LYS A 107 -11.41 -3.39 15.15
N ARG A 108 -12.70 -3.07 15.00
CA ARG A 108 -13.17 -1.75 14.57
C ARG A 108 -13.14 -0.78 15.74
N VAL A 109 -12.53 0.37 15.52
CA VAL A 109 -12.57 1.55 16.39
C VAL A 109 -12.82 2.79 15.57
N TYR A 110 -13.36 3.83 16.20
CA TYR A 110 -13.64 5.10 15.55
C TYR A 110 -12.77 6.21 16.11
N ILE A 111 -12.10 6.96 15.25
CA ILE A 111 -11.26 8.09 15.64
C ILE A 111 -11.78 9.38 15.01
N PRO A 112 -11.67 10.56 15.68
CA PRO A 112 -12.07 11.83 15.11
C PRO A 112 -11.32 12.15 13.82
N LYS A 113 -12.03 12.58 12.77
CA LYS A 113 -11.43 13.01 11.49
C LYS A 113 -10.98 14.47 11.60
N GLY A 114 -9.66 14.74 11.41
CA GLY A 114 -9.12 16.10 11.33
C GLY A 114 -9.41 16.99 12.54
N GLY A 115 -9.49 16.40 13.75
CA GLY A 115 -9.82 17.14 14.98
C GLY A 115 -11.31 17.44 15.17
N ASN A 116 -12.16 17.16 14.17
CA ASN A 116 -13.62 17.31 14.28
C ASN A 116 -14.24 16.05 14.93
N ARG A 117 -14.71 16.17 16.18
CA ARG A 117 -15.33 15.08 16.93
C ARG A 117 -16.67 14.60 16.36
N ALA A 118 -17.33 15.40 15.53
CA ALA A 118 -18.60 15.02 14.91
C ALA A 118 -18.40 14.10 13.68
N LYS A 119 -17.23 14.13 13.04
CA LYS A 119 -16.90 13.24 11.91
C LYS A 119 -15.92 12.17 12.36
N LEU A 120 -16.34 10.91 12.36
CA LEU A 120 -15.53 9.77 12.78
C LEU A 120 -14.96 9.05 11.56
N ARG A 121 -13.71 8.58 11.69
CA ARG A 121 -13.05 7.70 10.74
C ARG A 121 -13.02 6.29 11.33
N PRO A 122 -13.55 5.27 10.64
CA PRO A 122 -13.40 3.89 11.05
C PRO A 122 -11.94 3.44 10.88
N LEU A 123 -11.38 2.78 11.89
CA LEU A 123 -10.05 2.20 11.86
C LEU A 123 -10.15 0.72 12.20
N GLY A 124 -9.57 -0.14 11.37
CA GLY A 124 -9.46 -1.57 11.63
C GLY A 124 -8.10 -1.91 12.24
N ILE A 125 -8.10 -2.48 13.42
CA ILE A 125 -6.87 -2.86 14.15
C ILE A 125 -6.68 -4.37 14.03
N PRO A 126 -5.74 -4.86 13.18
CA PRO A 126 -5.42 -6.27 13.09
C PRO A 126 -4.74 -6.76 14.37
N VAL A 127 -4.80 -8.04 14.66
CA VAL A 127 -4.00 -8.69 15.72
C VAL A 127 -2.52 -8.51 15.46
N ILE A 128 -1.68 -8.56 16.51
CA ILE A 128 -0.26 -8.24 16.36
C ILE A 128 0.46 -9.19 15.41
N ALA A 129 0.10 -10.47 15.38
CA ALA A 129 0.63 -11.46 14.47
C ALA A 129 0.28 -11.12 13.01
N ASP A 130 -0.97 -10.72 12.70
CA ASP A 130 -1.36 -10.28 11.35
C ASP A 130 -0.55 -9.07 10.89
N ARG A 131 -0.30 -8.09 11.78
CA ARG A 131 0.56 -6.95 11.43
C ARG A 131 1.97 -7.38 11.03
N CYS A 132 2.51 -8.41 11.70
CA CYS A 132 3.82 -8.99 11.37
C CYS A 132 3.78 -9.71 10.01
N HIS A 133 2.77 -10.54 9.76
CA HIS A 133 2.59 -11.23 8.47
C HIS A 133 2.36 -10.24 7.33
N GLN A 134 1.52 -9.21 7.51
CA GLN A 134 1.32 -8.14 6.54
C GLN A 134 2.62 -7.38 6.25
N GLY A 135 3.46 -7.13 7.25
CA GLY A 135 4.79 -6.54 7.07
C GLY A 135 5.70 -7.40 6.20
N ARG A 136 5.71 -8.72 6.42
CA ARG A 136 6.49 -9.70 5.62
C ARG A 136 6.02 -9.74 4.16
N VAL A 137 4.71 -9.79 3.96
CA VAL A 137 4.10 -9.82 2.61
C VAL A 137 4.34 -8.49 1.89
N ARG A 138 4.18 -7.36 2.57
CA ARG A 138 4.49 -6.04 2.03
C ARG A 138 5.95 -5.94 1.57
N ALA A 139 6.91 -6.44 2.37
CA ALA A 139 8.33 -6.41 2.03
C ALA A 139 8.64 -7.18 0.72
N ALA A 140 7.87 -8.24 0.42
CA ALA A 140 7.99 -9.02 -0.80
C ALA A 140 7.27 -8.41 -2.01
N LEU A 141 6.11 -7.78 -1.80
CA LEU A 141 5.24 -7.25 -2.87
C LEU A 141 5.63 -5.85 -3.32
N GLU A 142 5.92 -4.95 -2.38
CA GLU A 142 6.15 -3.52 -2.62
C GLU A 142 7.25 -3.25 -3.66
N PRO A 143 8.42 -3.95 -3.69
CA PRO A 143 9.47 -3.65 -4.67
C PRO A 143 9.06 -3.91 -6.13
N GLU A 144 8.26 -4.94 -6.40
CA GLU A 144 7.71 -5.19 -7.75
C GLU A 144 6.84 -4.02 -8.20
N TRP A 145 5.96 -3.57 -7.32
CA TRP A 145 5.01 -2.50 -7.65
C TRP A 145 5.68 -1.12 -7.71
N GLU A 146 6.71 -0.86 -6.89
CA GLU A 146 7.50 0.37 -7.01
C GLU A 146 8.21 0.51 -8.35
N ALA A 147 8.57 -0.60 -9.00
CA ALA A 147 9.11 -0.60 -10.35
C ALA A 147 8.06 -0.27 -11.43
N ARG A 148 6.78 -0.42 -11.13
CA ARG A 148 5.64 -0.29 -12.06
C ARG A 148 4.81 0.96 -11.84
N PHE A 149 4.72 1.47 -10.60
CA PHE A 149 3.86 2.60 -10.26
C PHE A 149 4.17 3.84 -11.09
N GLU A 150 3.12 4.56 -11.44
CA GLU A 150 3.18 5.81 -12.18
C GLU A 150 4.10 6.84 -11.53
N PRO A 151 4.82 7.66 -12.33
CA PRO A 151 5.80 8.61 -11.83
C PRO A 151 5.22 9.66 -10.89
N LYS A 152 3.98 10.10 -11.11
CA LYS A 152 3.31 11.16 -10.35
C LYS A 152 2.31 10.66 -9.31
N SER A 153 2.45 9.39 -8.88
CA SER A 153 1.78 8.83 -7.70
C SER A 153 2.72 8.88 -6.50
N TYR A 154 2.32 9.52 -5.41
CA TYR A 154 3.20 9.86 -4.28
C TYR A 154 2.80 9.23 -2.95
N GLY A 155 1.51 9.20 -2.61
CA GLY A 155 1.03 8.74 -1.30
C GLY A 155 1.40 7.30 -0.98
N PHE A 156 1.78 7.03 0.27
CA PHE A 156 2.11 5.70 0.80
C PHE A 156 3.29 4.98 0.14
N ARG A 157 4.10 5.68 -0.64
CA ARG A 157 5.26 5.12 -1.35
C ARG A 157 6.58 5.46 -0.65
N PRO A 158 7.55 4.54 -0.62
CA PRO A 158 8.87 4.79 -0.03
C PRO A 158 9.59 5.97 -0.69
N GLY A 159 10.15 6.86 0.14
CA GLY A 159 10.94 7.99 -0.34
C GLY A 159 10.15 9.07 -1.07
N ARG A 160 8.83 9.05 -1.02
CA ARG A 160 7.93 10.06 -1.60
C ARG A 160 7.09 10.72 -0.52
N SER A 161 6.88 12.03 -0.64
CA SER A 161 6.18 12.86 0.33
C SER A 161 5.08 13.70 -0.32
N CYS A 162 4.24 14.36 0.50
CA CYS A 162 3.27 15.33 0.00
C CYS A 162 3.98 16.54 -0.64
N HIS A 163 5.17 16.92 -0.18
CA HIS A 163 5.95 18.01 -0.77
C HIS A 163 6.36 17.69 -2.22
N ASP A 164 6.65 16.41 -2.54
CA ASP A 164 6.97 16.01 -3.92
C ASP A 164 5.75 16.16 -4.82
N ALA A 165 4.54 15.83 -4.33
CA ALA A 165 3.30 16.04 -5.06
C ALA A 165 3.02 17.54 -5.29
N ILE A 166 3.18 18.37 -4.25
CA ILE A 166 3.05 19.83 -4.34
C ILE A 166 4.07 20.40 -5.33
N GLN A 167 5.32 19.94 -5.27
CA GLN A 167 6.36 20.37 -6.21
C GLN A 167 6.02 19.98 -7.66
N ALA A 168 5.41 18.80 -7.87
CA ALA A 168 4.96 18.39 -9.19
C ALA A 168 3.85 19.32 -9.73
N ILE A 169 2.85 19.65 -8.90
CA ILE A 169 1.80 20.62 -9.26
C ILE A 169 2.42 21.98 -9.60
N TYR A 170 3.26 22.50 -8.70
CA TYR A 170 3.94 23.78 -8.90
C TYR A 170 4.72 23.83 -10.21
N THR A 171 5.46 22.76 -10.53
CA THR A 171 6.28 22.69 -11.75
C THR A 171 5.42 22.76 -13.01
N VAL A 172 4.21 22.21 -13.01
CA VAL A 172 3.29 22.26 -14.16
C VAL A 172 2.59 23.62 -14.28
N CYS A 173 2.26 24.25 -13.14
CA CYS A 173 1.46 25.48 -13.10
C CYS A 173 2.30 26.77 -13.13
N ARG A 174 3.62 26.70 -12.87
CA ARG A 174 4.48 27.87 -12.76
C ARG A 174 4.73 28.56 -14.07
N GLY A 175 4.80 29.92 -14.00
CA GLY A 175 5.28 30.78 -15.09
C GLY A 175 4.20 31.23 -16.07
N ARG A 176 4.52 32.31 -16.81
CA ARG A 176 3.60 32.93 -17.79
C ARG A 176 3.28 32.02 -19.00
N GLY A 177 4.05 30.96 -19.18
CA GLY A 177 3.86 29.99 -20.28
C GLY A 177 3.13 28.70 -19.86
N ALA A 178 2.55 28.66 -18.65
CA ALA A 178 1.77 27.50 -18.20
C ALA A 178 0.57 27.28 -19.13
N LYS A 179 0.52 26.10 -19.73
CA LYS A 179 -0.52 25.74 -20.72
C LYS A 179 -1.69 25.00 -20.10
N ARG A 180 -1.50 24.37 -18.93
CA ARG A 180 -2.54 23.64 -18.20
C ARG A 180 -3.10 24.53 -17.11
N VAL A 181 -4.18 25.21 -17.46
CA VAL A 181 -4.80 26.27 -16.62
C VAL A 181 -6.12 25.83 -15.99
N TRP A 182 -6.57 24.61 -16.29
CA TRP A 182 -7.75 24.00 -15.69
C TRP A 182 -7.32 22.87 -14.77
N ALA A 183 -7.86 22.85 -13.56
CA ALA A 183 -7.61 21.82 -12.56
C ALA A 183 -8.90 21.06 -12.24
N LEU A 184 -8.88 19.76 -12.39
CA LEU A 184 -9.86 18.85 -11.77
C LEU A 184 -9.28 18.43 -10.42
N ASP A 185 -9.79 18.95 -9.32
CA ASP A 185 -9.47 18.52 -7.95
C ASP A 185 -10.53 17.50 -7.52
N ALA A 186 -10.11 16.28 -7.23
CA ALA A 186 -11.03 15.20 -6.91
C ALA A 186 -10.48 14.30 -5.79
N ASP A 187 -11.42 13.76 -5.01
CA ASP A 187 -11.18 12.85 -3.90
C ASP A 187 -12.03 11.59 -4.11
N LEU A 188 -11.58 10.44 -3.64
CA LEU A 188 -12.36 9.21 -3.74
C LEU A 188 -13.20 8.99 -2.48
N ALA A 189 -14.46 8.63 -2.69
CA ALA A 189 -15.36 8.30 -1.60
C ALA A 189 -14.96 6.97 -0.94
N ALA A 190 -14.58 7.02 0.34
CA ALA A 190 -14.27 5.84 1.16
C ALA A 190 -13.37 4.80 0.45
N ALA A 191 -12.31 5.26 -0.25
CA ALA A 191 -11.50 4.43 -1.14
C ALA A 191 -11.03 3.11 -0.50
N PHE A 192 -10.59 3.13 0.76
CA PHE A 192 -10.20 1.92 1.48
C PHE A 192 -11.35 0.94 1.73
N ASP A 193 -12.57 1.43 1.88
CA ASP A 193 -13.72 0.61 2.27
C ASP A 193 -14.48 0.04 1.05
N LYS A 194 -14.09 0.46 -0.19
CA LYS A 194 -14.85 0.18 -1.41
C LYS A 194 -14.10 -0.59 -2.49
N ILE A 195 -12.79 -0.83 -2.32
CA ILE A 195 -12.00 -1.56 -3.33
C ILE A 195 -12.63 -2.92 -3.62
N ASP A 196 -12.90 -3.20 -4.90
CA ASP A 196 -13.34 -4.51 -5.36
C ASP A 196 -12.23 -5.57 -5.15
N HIS A 197 -12.55 -6.62 -4.40
CA HIS A 197 -11.57 -7.68 -4.06
C HIS A 197 -11.12 -8.47 -5.29
N SER A 198 -12.01 -8.74 -6.24
CA SER A 198 -11.71 -9.55 -7.42
C SER A 198 -10.73 -8.81 -8.33
N ARG A 199 -10.98 -7.54 -8.60
CA ARG A 199 -10.10 -6.69 -9.40
C ARG A 199 -8.73 -6.49 -8.76
N LEU A 200 -8.70 -6.28 -7.43
CA LEU A 200 -7.45 -6.18 -6.70
C LEU A 200 -6.64 -7.47 -6.79
N LEU A 201 -7.29 -8.63 -6.58
CA LEU A 201 -6.64 -9.94 -6.66
C LEU A 201 -6.18 -10.27 -8.09
N GLU A 202 -6.91 -9.87 -9.13
CA GLU A 202 -6.48 -9.98 -10.53
C GLU A 202 -5.17 -9.18 -10.74
N SER A 203 -5.08 -7.96 -10.21
CA SER A 203 -3.88 -7.12 -10.32
C SER A 203 -2.65 -7.77 -9.66
N LEU A 204 -2.81 -8.55 -8.60
CA LEU A 204 -1.73 -9.27 -7.94
C LEU A 204 -1.19 -10.44 -8.77
N GLY A 205 -1.97 -10.95 -9.73
CA GLY A 205 -1.57 -12.04 -10.62
C GLY A 205 -1.08 -13.28 -9.87
N SER A 206 0.12 -13.76 -10.22
CA SER A 206 0.76 -14.95 -9.63
C SER A 206 1.63 -14.64 -8.40
N PHE A 207 1.35 -13.56 -7.66
CA PHE A 207 2.09 -13.26 -6.43
C PHE A 207 2.01 -14.41 -5.41
N PRO A 208 3.14 -14.88 -4.82
CA PRO A 208 3.15 -16.11 -4.02
C PRO A 208 2.28 -16.09 -2.76
N ALA A 209 1.98 -14.91 -2.19
CA ALA A 209 1.11 -14.76 -1.02
C ALA A 209 -0.25 -14.12 -1.38
N ARG A 210 -0.71 -14.27 -2.63
CA ARG A 210 -2.00 -13.74 -3.12
C ARG A 210 -3.18 -14.29 -2.30
N ASP A 211 -3.16 -15.58 -1.98
CA ASP A 211 -4.23 -16.22 -1.21
C ASP A 211 -4.30 -15.68 0.21
N LEU A 212 -3.15 -15.45 0.87
CA LEU A 212 -3.12 -14.83 2.19
C LEU A 212 -3.67 -13.39 2.16
N ILE A 213 -3.41 -12.62 1.08
CA ILE A 213 -4.02 -11.29 0.91
C ILE A 213 -5.54 -11.44 0.76
N ARG A 214 -6.04 -12.38 -0.05
CA ARG A 214 -7.47 -12.67 -0.17
C ARG A 214 -8.10 -12.97 1.20
N ASP A 215 -7.42 -13.78 1.99
CA ASP A 215 -7.92 -14.21 3.30
C ASP A 215 -7.95 -13.02 4.30
N TRP A 216 -6.99 -12.07 4.25
CA TRP A 216 -7.09 -10.82 5.02
C TRP A 216 -8.25 -9.95 4.56
N LEU A 217 -8.50 -9.84 3.27
CA LEU A 217 -9.62 -9.04 2.73
C LEU A 217 -10.97 -9.60 3.21
N LYS A 218 -11.08 -10.92 3.39
CA LYS A 218 -12.28 -11.64 3.83
C LYS A 218 -12.35 -11.93 5.33
N ALA A 219 -11.32 -11.56 6.10
CA ALA A 219 -11.26 -11.90 7.53
C ALA A 219 -12.38 -11.26 8.37
N GLY A 220 -13.05 -10.25 7.84
CA GLY A 220 -14.15 -9.57 8.50
C GLY A 220 -13.71 -8.55 9.55
N VAL A 221 -14.71 -7.94 10.15
CA VAL A 221 -14.58 -6.88 11.15
C VAL A 221 -15.34 -7.24 12.40
N PHE A 222 -14.75 -7.02 13.56
CA PHE A 222 -15.41 -7.12 14.85
C PHE A 222 -15.57 -5.71 15.44
N GLU A 223 -16.80 -5.34 15.75
CA GLU A 223 -17.14 -4.06 16.38
C GLU A 223 -17.78 -4.30 17.74
N ALA A 224 -17.25 -3.64 18.78
CA ALA A 224 -17.79 -3.76 20.12
C ALA A 224 -19.27 -3.30 20.14
N GLY A 225 -20.14 -4.15 20.70
CA GLY A 225 -21.59 -3.90 20.76
C GLY A 225 -22.38 -4.30 19.50
N LYS A 226 -21.70 -4.57 18.36
CA LYS A 226 -22.37 -5.04 17.13
C LYS A 226 -21.98 -6.47 16.73
N GLY A 227 -20.82 -6.95 17.22
CA GLY A 227 -20.32 -8.27 16.90
C GLY A 227 -19.48 -8.35 15.62
N PHE A 228 -19.46 -9.53 15.00
CA PHE A 228 -18.73 -9.82 13.77
C PHE A 228 -19.57 -9.46 12.54
N ALA A 229 -18.91 -8.87 11.54
CA ALA A 229 -19.45 -8.64 10.21
C ALA A 229 -18.44 -9.12 9.14
N PRO A 230 -18.87 -9.88 8.11
CA PRO A 230 -18.03 -10.23 6.98
C PRO A 230 -17.63 -8.99 6.18
N THR A 231 -16.58 -9.10 5.35
CA THR A 231 -16.13 -8.06 4.43
C THR A 231 -16.09 -8.61 3.01
N ASP A 232 -16.90 -8.04 2.11
CA ASP A 232 -16.98 -8.44 0.71
C ASP A 232 -16.29 -7.43 -0.21
N GLU A 233 -16.00 -6.25 0.29
CA GLU A 233 -15.30 -5.16 -0.40
C GLU A 233 -14.35 -4.43 0.56
N GLY A 234 -13.40 -3.69 0.00
CA GLY A 234 -12.50 -2.83 0.74
C GLY A 234 -11.32 -3.54 1.41
N THR A 235 -10.46 -2.74 2.01
CA THR A 235 -9.34 -3.19 2.84
C THR A 235 -9.35 -2.42 4.14
N PRO A 236 -9.08 -3.06 5.30
CA PRO A 236 -9.20 -2.39 6.59
C PRO A 236 -8.28 -1.16 6.69
N GLN A 237 -8.84 0.03 6.94
CA GLN A 237 -8.03 1.20 7.29
C GLN A 237 -7.27 0.91 8.59
N GLY A 238 -5.92 0.93 8.52
CA GLY A 238 -5.04 0.59 9.65
C GLY A 238 -4.27 -0.72 9.49
N GLY A 239 -4.57 -1.53 8.48
CA GLY A 239 -3.74 -2.66 8.07
C GLY A 239 -2.39 -2.19 7.53
N VAL A 240 -1.33 -2.94 7.85
CA VAL A 240 0.06 -2.60 7.42
C VAL A 240 0.23 -2.66 5.91
N ILE A 241 -0.52 -3.53 5.23
CA ILE A 241 -0.46 -3.72 3.77
C ILE A 241 -1.49 -2.86 3.02
N SER A 242 -2.56 -2.39 3.68
CA SER A 242 -3.69 -1.71 3.03
C SER A 242 -3.30 -0.49 2.18
N PRO A 243 -2.33 0.36 2.60
CA PRO A 243 -1.88 1.47 1.75
C PRO A 243 -1.24 1.02 0.43
N LEU A 244 -0.49 -0.09 0.43
CA LEU A 244 0.07 -0.67 -0.79
C LEU A 244 -1.04 -1.24 -1.69
N LEU A 245 -2.02 -1.93 -1.12
CA LEU A 245 -3.15 -2.50 -1.86
C LEU A 245 -4.00 -1.41 -2.51
N LEU A 246 -4.22 -0.27 -1.85
CA LEU A 246 -4.88 0.89 -2.45
C LEU A 246 -4.09 1.40 -3.67
N ASN A 247 -2.78 1.58 -3.54
CA ASN A 247 -1.95 2.01 -4.66
C ASN A 247 -1.99 1.02 -5.83
N ILE A 248 -2.05 -0.28 -5.56
CA ILE A 248 -2.19 -1.33 -6.58
C ILE A 248 -3.55 -1.24 -7.28
N ALA A 249 -4.64 -1.10 -6.52
CA ALA A 249 -5.99 -0.96 -7.07
C ALA A 249 -6.14 0.27 -7.98
N MET A 250 -5.38 1.33 -7.69
CA MET A 250 -5.38 2.60 -8.42
C MET A 250 -4.30 2.70 -9.49
N HIS A 251 -3.48 1.68 -9.70
CA HIS A 251 -2.47 1.68 -10.76
C HIS A 251 -3.15 1.61 -12.15
N GLY A 252 -2.75 2.47 -13.05
CA GLY A 252 -3.36 2.66 -14.38
C GLY A 252 -4.22 3.93 -14.49
N LEU A 253 -4.40 4.70 -13.40
CA LEU A 253 -5.17 5.95 -13.42
C LEU A 253 -4.59 6.99 -14.38
N GLU A 254 -3.27 7.11 -14.51
CA GLU A 254 -2.64 8.06 -15.44
C GLU A 254 -2.99 7.69 -16.90
N GLU A 255 -2.95 6.42 -17.25
CA GLU A 255 -3.33 5.94 -18.59
C GLU A 255 -4.83 6.18 -18.85
N ALA A 256 -5.69 5.86 -17.88
CA ALA A 256 -7.13 6.10 -17.97
C ALA A 256 -7.46 7.59 -18.15
N ALA A 257 -6.74 8.49 -17.49
CA ALA A 257 -6.84 9.93 -17.66
C ALA A 257 -6.35 10.42 -19.05
N GLY A 258 -5.71 9.55 -19.85
CA GLY A 258 -5.11 9.90 -21.12
C GLY A 258 -3.74 10.58 -20.99
N VAL A 259 -3.05 10.41 -19.86
CA VAL A 259 -1.67 10.90 -19.68
C VAL A 259 -0.74 10.12 -20.60
N ARG A 260 0.09 10.84 -21.34
CA ARG A 260 1.08 10.26 -22.26
C ARG A 260 2.46 10.83 -21.98
N TYR A 261 3.46 9.95 -22.03
CA TYR A 261 4.86 10.31 -21.84
C TYR A 261 5.65 10.28 -23.13
N ILE A 262 6.75 11.03 -23.17
CA ILE A 262 7.75 10.97 -24.25
C ILE A 262 8.67 9.79 -23.96
N ASN A 263 8.76 8.85 -24.88
CA ASN A 263 9.44 7.57 -24.64
C ASN A 263 10.93 7.59 -25.01
N SER A 264 11.41 8.63 -25.75
CA SER A 264 12.79 8.67 -26.24
C SER A 264 13.32 10.11 -26.40
N GLY A 265 14.64 10.25 -26.54
CA GLY A 265 15.33 11.52 -26.70
C GLY A 265 15.53 12.28 -25.38
N ASN A 266 16.00 13.53 -25.50
CA ASN A 266 16.35 14.39 -24.35
C ASN A 266 15.19 14.74 -23.42
N HIS A 267 13.95 14.48 -23.83
CA HIS A 267 12.73 14.74 -23.07
C HIS A 267 12.03 13.46 -22.62
N ALA A 268 12.70 12.30 -22.72
CA ALA A 268 12.13 11.03 -22.27
C ALA A 268 11.67 11.12 -20.81
N GLY A 269 10.49 10.56 -20.51
CA GLY A 269 9.86 10.61 -19.18
C GLY A 269 9.09 11.91 -18.89
N GLN A 270 9.16 12.93 -19.76
CA GLN A 270 8.29 14.10 -19.66
C GLN A 270 6.90 13.82 -20.22
N THR A 271 5.89 14.45 -19.64
CA THR A 271 4.51 14.37 -20.16
C THR A 271 4.41 15.10 -21.49
N LYS A 272 3.76 14.50 -22.50
CA LYS A 272 3.53 15.14 -23.82
C LYS A 272 2.76 16.45 -23.65
N ALA A 273 3.06 17.42 -24.53
CA ALA A 273 2.55 18.77 -24.42
C ALA A 273 1.02 18.88 -24.46
N ASP A 274 0.37 18.02 -25.25
CA ASP A 274 -1.08 17.96 -25.47
C ASP A 274 -1.85 17.07 -24.47
N SER A 275 -1.12 16.36 -23.60
CA SER A 275 -1.65 15.43 -22.64
C SER A 275 -2.02 16.14 -21.32
N PRO A 276 -3.05 15.72 -20.57
CA PRO A 276 -3.22 16.15 -19.18
C PRO A 276 -2.06 15.67 -18.32
N VAL A 277 -1.93 16.22 -17.13
CA VAL A 277 -1.03 15.73 -16.07
C VAL A 277 -1.87 15.32 -14.89
N LEU A 278 -1.79 14.05 -14.49
CA LEU A 278 -2.44 13.55 -13.28
C LEU A 278 -1.40 13.44 -12.16
N ILE A 279 -1.70 14.03 -11.02
CA ILE A 279 -0.88 13.96 -9.80
C ILE A 279 -1.75 13.36 -8.72
N ARG A 280 -1.26 12.29 -8.07
CA ARG A 280 -2.02 11.56 -7.06
C ARG A 280 -1.25 11.45 -5.75
N TYR A 281 -1.93 11.74 -4.65
CA TYR A 281 -1.44 11.47 -3.30
C TYR A 281 -2.46 10.61 -2.54
N ALA A 282 -2.21 9.30 -2.45
CA ALA A 282 -3.16 8.32 -1.92
C ALA A 282 -4.49 8.34 -2.71
N ASP A 283 -5.58 8.70 -2.06
CA ASP A 283 -6.94 8.85 -2.61
C ASP A 283 -7.23 10.27 -3.14
N ASP A 284 -6.42 11.28 -2.80
CA ASP A 284 -6.51 12.62 -3.38
C ASP A 284 -5.84 12.67 -4.77
N LEU A 285 -6.46 13.29 -5.75
CA LEU A 285 -5.93 13.44 -7.10
C LEU A 285 -6.23 14.81 -7.72
N VAL A 286 -5.27 15.32 -8.49
CA VAL A 286 -5.40 16.55 -9.26
C VAL A 286 -5.03 16.27 -10.71
N ALA A 287 -5.96 16.54 -11.64
CA ALA A 287 -5.67 16.50 -13.06
C ALA A 287 -5.55 17.93 -13.62
N LEU A 288 -4.36 18.26 -14.16
CA LEU A 288 -4.07 19.56 -14.76
C LEU A 288 -4.28 19.47 -16.27
N CYS A 289 -5.21 20.26 -16.80
CA CYS A 289 -5.74 20.21 -18.15
C CYS A 289 -5.57 21.54 -18.89
N HIS A 290 -5.62 21.51 -20.23
CA HIS A 290 -5.51 22.70 -21.07
C HIS A 290 -6.84 23.47 -21.18
N THR A 291 -7.96 22.76 -21.16
CA THR A 291 -9.31 23.32 -21.31
C THR A 291 -10.28 22.69 -20.32
N GLN A 292 -11.39 23.38 -20.05
CA GLN A 292 -12.49 22.85 -19.25
C GLN A 292 -13.01 21.54 -19.86
N TRP A 293 -13.22 21.51 -21.16
CA TRP A 293 -13.68 20.31 -21.86
C TRP A 293 -12.74 19.10 -21.60
N GLN A 294 -11.41 19.33 -21.64
CA GLN A 294 -10.44 18.26 -21.36
C GLN A 294 -10.59 17.78 -19.91
N ALA A 295 -10.79 18.68 -18.94
CA ALA A 295 -11.01 18.30 -17.53
C ALA A 295 -12.27 17.45 -17.36
N GLU A 296 -13.36 17.83 -18.01
CA GLU A 296 -14.62 17.07 -18.02
C GLU A 296 -14.45 15.68 -18.65
N GLN A 297 -13.72 15.58 -19.78
CA GLN A 297 -13.39 14.30 -20.41
C GLN A 297 -12.50 13.41 -19.50
N VAL A 298 -11.53 13.99 -18.82
CA VAL A 298 -10.69 13.27 -17.84
C VAL A 298 -11.55 12.75 -16.70
N LYS A 299 -12.44 13.58 -16.14
CA LYS A 299 -13.37 13.16 -15.07
C LYS A 299 -14.24 11.97 -15.51
N ALA A 300 -14.84 12.05 -16.70
CA ALA A 300 -15.69 10.99 -17.23
C ALA A 300 -14.91 9.66 -17.41
N LYS A 301 -13.73 9.71 -18.03
CA LYS A 301 -12.87 8.53 -18.23
C LYS A 301 -12.42 7.91 -16.92
N LEU A 302 -12.04 8.74 -15.95
CA LEU A 302 -11.66 8.26 -14.63
C LEU A 302 -12.85 7.62 -13.91
N ALA A 303 -14.04 8.20 -13.97
CA ALA A 303 -15.26 7.61 -13.40
C ALA A 303 -15.58 6.23 -13.99
N GLU A 304 -15.51 6.09 -15.32
CA GLU A 304 -15.69 4.83 -16.03
C GLU A 304 -14.63 3.77 -15.61
N TRP A 305 -13.37 4.18 -15.48
CA TRP A 305 -12.28 3.30 -15.08
C TRP A 305 -12.37 2.87 -13.60
N LEU A 306 -12.83 3.76 -12.71
CA LEU A 306 -12.97 3.52 -11.27
C LEU A 306 -14.14 2.60 -10.93
N ALA A 307 -15.28 2.74 -11.63
CA ALA A 307 -16.53 2.04 -11.33
C ALA A 307 -16.36 0.51 -11.19
N PRO A 308 -15.72 -0.24 -12.13
CA PRO A 308 -15.55 -1.67 -11.99
C PRO A 308 -14.57 -2.08 -10.87
N ARG A 309 -13.87 -1.11 -10.26
CA ARG A 309 -12.97 -1.30 -9.11
C ARG A 309 -13.64 -1.00 -7.77
N GLY A 310 -14.96 -0.71 -7.80
CA GLY A 310 -15.74 -0.34 -6.63
C GLY A 310 -15.48 1.10 -6.15
N LEU A 311 -14.73 1.90 -6.92
CA LEU A 311 -14.31 3.24 -6.53
C LEU A 311 -15.14 4.30 -7.22
N THR A 312 -15.48 5.38 -6.50
CA THR A 312 -16.24 6.52 -7.03
C THR A 312 -15.66 7.83 -6.51
N PHE A 313 -15.91 8.91 -7.24
CA PHE A 313 -15.59 10.25 -6.74
C PHE A 313 -16.47 10.64 -5.56
N ASN A 314 -15.92 11.44 -4.69
CA ASN A 314 -16.67 12.07 -3.59
C ASN A 314 -17.34 13.33 -4.12
N GLU A 315 -18.66 13.27 -4.31
CA GLU A 315 -19.46 14.40 -4.84
C GLU A 315 -19.65 15.55 -3.84
N GLU A 316 -19.32 15.36 -2.55
CA GLU A 316 -19.40 16.42 -1.54
C GLU A 316 -18.30 17.48 -1.70
N LYS A 317 -17.25 17.22 -2.47
CA LYS A 317 -16.25 18.22 -2.88
C LYS A 317 -16.61 18.68 -4.30
N PRO A 318 -17.01 19.97 -4.51
CA PRO A 318 -17.12 20.51 -5.85
C PRO A 318 -15.74 20.45 -6.53
N GLY A 319 -15.69 19.78 -7.69
CA GLY A 319 -14.47 19.65 -8.50
C GLY A 319 -14.09 20.94 -9.21
#